data_b6bf1582989567dc7b5c36134b54f5fc
#
_entry.id   b6bf1582989567dc7b5c36134b54f5fc
#
_cell.length_a   1.000
_cell.length_b   1.000
_cell.length_c   1.000
_cell.angle_alpha   90.00
_cell.angle_beta   90.00
_cell.angle_gamma   90.00
#
_symmetry.space_group_name_H-M   'P 1'
#
loop_
_entity.id
_entity.type
_entity.pdbx_description
1 polymer ?
#
loop_
_entity_poly.entity_id
_entity_poly.type
_entity_poly.pdbx_seq_one_letter_code
_entity_poly.pdbx_strand_id
1 'polypeptide(L)'
;MTILGSASGSASSASAAQSAFAARYGRPDEPWRLRLYTVIFESDTPAGRLFDLVLILVILASVVVVILDSVESLTADHNELFDVLEWSFTIAFTIEYLLRLACIRHPLRYAKSFYGIVDMLAVLPTYLAFFVPPVAALMNVRLLRLLRIFRILKLSEYVSE
;
A
#
# COMPACT_ATOMS: atom_id res chain seq x y z
N MET A 1 -41.15 4.47 10.59
CA MET A 1 -40.85 5.59 9.66
C MET A 1 -39.69 6.37 10.26
N THR A 2 -38.51 6.18 9.79
CA THR A 2 -37.25 6.99 9.94
C THR A 2 -36.03 6.08 9.85
N ILE A 3 -35.65 5.67 8.63
CA ILE A 3 -34.34 5.07 8.33
C ILE A 3 -33.82 5.70 7.01
N LEU A 4 -33.75 7.02 6.93
CA LEU A 4 -33.21 7.73 5.76
C LEU A 4 -32.14 8.78 6.11
N GLY A 5 -31.62 8.78 7.35
CA GLY A 5 -30.67 9.81 7.84
C GLY A 5 -29.19 9.44 7.79
N SER A 6 -28.82 8.17 7.56
CA SER A 6 -27.41 7.72 7.77
C SER A 6 -26.56 7.73 6.50
N ALA A 7 -27.15 7.64 5.32
CA ALA A 7 -26.40 7.56 4.06
C ALA A 7 -25.87 8.92 3.55
N SER A 8 -26.48 10.04 3.93
CA SER A 8 -26.04 11.37 3.49
C SER A 8 -24.81 11.91 4.25
N GLY A 9 -24.59 11.44 5.46
CA GLY A 9 -23.45 11.86 6.30
C GLY A 9 -22.11 11.27 5.83
N SER A 10 -22.10 10.01 5.39
CA SER A 10 -20.90 9.34 4.94
C SER A 10 -20.39 9.85 3.59
N ALA A 11 -21.28 10.12 2.64
CA ALA A 11 -20.92 10.70 1.35
C ALA A 11 -20.34 12.14 1.48
N SER A 12 -20.83 12.92 2.43
CA SER A 12 -20.32 14.28 2.71
C SER A 12 -18.92 14.24 3.32
N SER A 13 -18.63 13.29 4.21
CA SER A 13 -17.32 13.17 4.85
C SER A 13 -16.24 12.67 3.88
N ALA A 14 -16.57 11.71 3.02
CA ALA A 14 -15.65 11.22 1.99
C ALA A 14 -15.28 12.32 0.97
N SER A 15 -16.27 13.07 0.50
CA SER A 15 -16.05 14.22 -0.39
C SER A 15 -15.17 15.30 0.24
N ALA A 16 -15.35 15.57 1.54
CA ALA A 16 -14.52 16.52 2.28
C ALA A 16 -13.07 16.03 2.42
N ALA A 17 -12.85 14.74 2.70
CA ALA A 17 -11.53 14.15 2.80
C ALA A 17 -10.78 14.19 1.44
N GLN A 18 -11.46 13.85 0.35
CA GLN A 18 -10.92 13.91 -1.01
C GLN A 18 -10.53 15.35 -1.40
N SER A 19 -11.38 16.33 -1.08
CA SER A 19 -11.08 17.75 -1.36
C SER A 19 -9.90 18.25 -0.54
N ALA A 20 -9.77 17.86 0.72
CA ALA A 20 -8.62 18.18 1.58
C ALA A 20 -7.34 17.53 1.08
N PHE A 21 -7.40 16.27 0.60
CA PHE A 21 -6.28 15.57 0.01
C PHE A 21 -5.82 16.27 -1.30
N ALA A 22 -6.75 16.61 -2.20
CA ALA A 22 -6.47 17.34 -3.42
C ALA A 22 -5.85 18.72 -3.16
N ALA A 23 -6.31 19.43 -2.12
CA ALA A 23 -5.74 20.72 -1.71
C ALA A 23 -4.30 20.57 -1.19
N ARG A 24 -4.01 19.47 -0.48
CA ARG A 24 -2.71 19.24 0.16
C ARG A 24 -1.63 18.77 -0.80
N TYR A 25 -1.96 17.88 -1.72
CA TYR A 25 -0.99 17.21 -2.62
C TYR A 25 -1.07 17.67 -4.07
N GLY A 26 -2.12 18.39 -4.44
CA GLY A 26 -2.37 18.93 -5.77
C GLY A 26 -2.96 17.90 -6.73
N ARG A 27 -4.08 18.27 -7.36
CA ARG A 27 -4.68 17.50 -8.46
C ARG A 27 -3.87 17.75 -9.73
N PRO A 28 -3.52 16.72 -10.52
CA PRO A 28 -2.77 16.90 -11.75
C PRO A 28 -3.64 17.53 -12.85
N ASP A 29 -3.02 18.33 -13.71
CA ASP A 29 -3.71 19.00 -14.81
C ASP A 29 -3.69 18.16 -16.11
N GLU A 30 -2.78 17.19 -16.23
CA GLU A 30 -2.62 16.36 -17.41
C GLU A 30 -3.69 15.25 -17.49
N PRO A 31 -4.30 14.99 -18.64
CA PRO A 31 -5.46 14.09 -18.75
C PRO A 31 -5.16 12.63 -18.37
N TRP A 32 -3.98 12.12 -18.66
CA TRP A 32 -3.60 10.74 -18.28
C TRP A 32 -3.31 10.61 -16.78
N ARG A 33 -2.66 11.61 -16.18
CA ARG A 33 -2.40 11.66 -14.73
C ARG A 33 -3.70 11.84 -13.96
N LEU A 34 -4.61 12.65 -14.50
CA LEU A 34 -5.94 12.84 -13.92
C LEU A 34 -6.75 11.53 -13.90
N ARG A 35 -6.71 10.76 -14.98
CA ARG A 35 -7.37 9.44 -15.03
C ARG A 35 -6.80 8.47 -13.99
N LEU A 36 -5.48 8.41 -13.88
CA LEU A 36 -4.83 7.58 -12.85
C LEU A 36 -5.16 8.08 -11.44
N TYR A 37 -5.15 9.38 -11.23
CA TYR A 37 -5.53 9.99 -9.96
C TYR A 37 -6.96 9.61 -9.55
N THR A 38 -7.91 9.66 -10.50
CA THR A 38 -9.31 9.29 -10.25
C THR A 38 -9.45 7.80 -9.91
N VAL A 39 -8.66 6.92 -10.51
CA VAL A 39 -8.70 5.48 -10.20
C VAL A 39 -8.04 5.18 -8.85
N ILE A 40 -6.97 5.89 -8.49
CA ILE A 40 -6.16 5.58 -7.30
C ILE A 40 -6.67 6.28 -6.04
N PHE A 41 -7.22 7.49 -6.16
CA PHE A 41 -7.60 8.33 -5.02
C PHE A 41 -9.09 8.69 -4.96
N GLU A 42 -9.86 8.43 -6.02
CA GLU A 42 -11.31 8.68 -6.05
C GLU A 42 -12.04 7.32 -6.10
N SER A 43 -12.35 6.77 -4.92
CA SER A 43 -13.06 5.47 -4.77
C SER A 43 -14.52 5.49 -5.23
N ASP A 44 -15.04 6.64 -5.67
CA ASP A 44 -16.41 6.79 -6.17
C ASP A 44 -16.64 6.07 -7.51
N THR A 45 -15.57 5.73 -8.24
CA THR A 45 -15.66 5.02 -9.52
C THR A 45 -15.64 3.50 -9.33
N PRO A 46 -16.32 2.71 -10.19
CA PRO A 46 -16.23 1.24 -10.15
C PRO A 46 -14.80 0.72 -10.30
N ALA A 47 -13.98 1.42 -11.11
CA ALA A 47 -12.57 1.10 -11.31
C ALA A 47 -11.74 1.37 -10.04
N GLY A 48 -11.99 2.48 -9.34
CA GLY A 48 -11.34 2.79 -8.07
C GLY A 48 -11.64 1.75 -7.01
N ARG A 49 -12.91 1.40 -6.82
CA ARG A 49 -13.32 0.35 -5.87
C ARG A 49 -12.70 -1.01 -6.18
N LEU A 50 -12.60 -1.37 -7.45
CA LEU A 50 -11.93 -2.62 -7.84
C LEU A 50 -10.43 -2.56 -7.52
N PHE A 51 -9.78 -1.43 -7.80
CA PHE A 51 -8.37 -1.22 -7.50
C PHE A 51 -8.10 -1.36 -5.99
N ASP A 52 -8.90 -0.70 -5.15
CA ASP A 52 -8.79 -0.77 -3.69
C ASP A 52 -9.02 -2.19 -3.18
N LEU A 53 -10.05 -2.89 -3.70
CA LEU A 53 -10.32 -4.27 -3.32
C LEU A 53 -9.15 -5.20 -3.69
N VAL A 54 -8.59 -5.05 -4.90
CA VAL A 54 -7.42 -5.84 -5.33
C VAL A 54 -6.22 -5.57 -4.43
N LEU A 55 -5.96 -4.30 -4.09
CA LEU A 55 -4.86 -3.94 -3.18
C LEU A 55 -5.06 -4.53 -1.78
N ILE A 56 -6.26 -4.45 -1.22
CA ILE A 56 -6.57 -5.05 0.08
C ILE A 56 -6.31 -6.56 0.04
N LEU A 57 -6.76 -7.25 -1.02
CA LEU A 57 -6.51 -8.69 -1.17
C LEU A 57 -5.01 -9.01 -1.30
N VAL A 58 -4.26 -8.21 -2.05
CA VAL A 58 -2.80 -8.37 -2.19
C VAL A 58 -2.09 -8.14 -0.85
N ILE A 59 -2.50 -7.13 -0.07
CA ILE A 59 -1.96 -6.86 1.27
C ILE A 59 -2.24 -8.06 2.18
N LEU A 60 -3.47 -8.53 2.26
CA LEU A 60 -3.85 -9.68 3.10
C LEU A 60 -3.10 -10.95 2.68
N ALA A 61 -3.00 -11.23 1.39
CA ALA A 61 -2.23 -12.36 0.87
C ALA A 61 -0.75 -12.25 1.26
N SER A 62 -0.15 -11.07 1.13
CA SER A 62 1.25 -10.87 1.51
C SER A 62 1.50 -11.07 3.00
N VAL A 63 0.55 -10.66 3.86
CA VAL A 63 0.63 -10.88 5.32
C VAL A 63 0.52 -12.37 5.65
N VAL A 64 -0.40 -13.10 5.01
CA VAL A 64 -0.52 -14.55 5.17
C VAL A 64 0.78 -15.25 4.77
N VAL A 65 1.39 -14.87 3.64
CA VAL A 65 2.68 -15.43 3.20
C VAL A 65 3.79 -15.16 4.21
N VAL A 66 3.87 -13.96 4.79
CA VAL A 66 4.85 -13.63 5.86
C VAL A 66 4.63 -14.49 7.10
N ILE A 67 3.40 -14.73 7.51
CA ILE A 67 3.07 -15.61 8.64
C ILE A 67 3.49 -17.05 8.35
N LEU A 68 3.19 -17.56 7.15
CA LEU A 68 3.57 -18.91 6.74
C LEU A 68 5.10 -19.06 6.62
N ASP A 69 5.79 -18.05 6.12
CA ASP A 69 7.26 -18.00 6.05
C ASP A 69 7.93 -18.00 7.44
N SER A 70 7.20 -17.58 8.48
CA SER A 70 7.68 -17.66 9.86
C SER A 70 7.65 -19.08 10.44
N VAL A 71 6.97 -20.03 9.80
CA VAL A 71 6.87 -21.41 10.24
C VAL A 71 8.01 -22.22 9.60
N GLU A 72 9.06 -22.53 10.40
CA GLU A 72 10.28 -23.20 9.93
C GLU A 72 10.03 -24.51 9.20
N SER A 73 9.02 -25.30 9.60
CA SER A 73 8.67 -26.57 8.96
C SER A 73 8.14 -26.42 7.54
N LEU A 74 7.50 -25.31 7.21
CA LEU A 74 6.98 -25.04 5.85
C LEU A 74 8.04 -24.40 4.96
N THR A 75 8.91 -23.59 5.54
CA THR A 75 9.93 -22.83 4.81
C THR A 75 11.07 -23.75 4.35
N ALA A 76 11.43 -24.78 5.14
CA ALA A 76 12.55 -25.67 4.84
C ALA A 76 12.43 -26.35 3.45
N ASP A 77 11.22 -26.72 3.03
CA ASP A 77 10.98 -27.45 1.77
C ASP A 77 10.63 -26.51 0.59
N HIS A 78 10.28 -25.22 0.85
CA HIS A 78 9.69 -24.33 -0.16
C HIS A 78 10.32 -22.92 -0.16
N ASN A 79 11.58 -22.78 0.23
CA ASN A 79 12.27 -21.48 0.29
C ASN A 79 12.16 -20.68 -1.02
N GLU A 80 12.39 -21.32 -2.16
CA GLU A 80 12.33 -20.66 -3.46
C GLU A 80 10.94 -20.09 -3.77
N LEU A 81 9.88 -20.80 -3.39
CA LEU A 81 8.52 -20.35 -3.59
C LEU A 81 8.21 -19.09 -2.74
N PHE A 82 8.63 -19.10 -1.48
CA PHE A 82 8.45 -17.95 -0.59
C PHE A 82 9.23 -16.73 -1.09
N ASP A 83 10.45 -16.91 -1.59
CA ASP A 83 11.25 -15.84 -2.17
C ASP A 83 10.58 -15.25 -3.43
N VAL A 84 10.08 -16.08 -4.33
CA VAL A 84 9.35 -15.63 -5.54
C VAL A 84 8.08 -14.85 -5.17
N LEU A 85 7.29 -15.33 -4.21
CA LEU A 85 6.10 -14.66 -3.73
C LEU A 85 6.44 -13.31 -3.09
N GLU A 86 7.49 -13.28 -2.26
CA GLU A 86 7.97 -12.05 -1.61
C GLU A 86 8.37 -10.99 -2.63
N TRP A 87 9.17 -11.37 -3.64
CA TRP A 87 9.55 -10.46 -4.71
C TRP A 87 8.35 -10.00 -5.54
N SER A 88 7.40 -10.88 -5.82
CA SER A 88 6.18 -10.54 -6.54
C SER A 88 5.37 -9.47 -5.81
N PHE A 89 5.15 -9.64 -4.50
CA PHE A 89 4.46 -8.64 -3.68
C PHE A 89 5.24 -7.34 -3.59
N THR A 90 6.56 -7.41 -3.41
CA THR A 90 7.41 -6.22 -3.33
C THR A 90 7.36 -5.41 -4.61
N ILE A 91 7.42 -6.07 -5.78
CA ILE A 91 7.31 -5.42 -7.08
C ILE A 91 5.91 -4.80 -7.25
N ALA A 92 4.84 -5.52 -6.89
CA ALA A 92 3.48 -5.02 -6.97
C ALA A 92 3.30 -3.73 -6.13
N PHE A 93 3.75 -3.74 -4.87
CA PHE A 93 3.69 -2.55 -3.99
C PHE A 93 4.62 -1.43 -4.47
N THR A 94 5.75 -1.74 -5.07
CA THR A 94 6.63 -0.73 -5.66
C THR A 94 5.96 -0.03 -6.83
N ILE A 95 5.34 -0.79 -7.74
CA ILE A 95 4.60 -0.24 -8.87
C ILE A 95 3.45 0.65 -8.37
N GLU A 96 2.68 0.17 -7.41
CA GLU A 96 1.58 0.94 -6.80
C GLU A 96 2.09 2.25 -6.19
N TYR A 97 3.16 2.22 -5.39
CA TYR A 97 3.76 3.40 -4.80
C TYR A 97 4.24 4.40 -5.86
N LEU A 98 4.91 3.92 -6.91
CA LEU A 98 5.37 4.76 -8.02
C LEU A 98 4.19 5.38 -8.79
N LEU A 99 3.11 4.63 -9.01
CA LEU A 99 1.90 5.16 -9.62
C LEU A 99 1.27 6.28 -8.79
N ARG A 100 1.20 6.11 -7.46
CA ARG A 100 0.74 7.14 -6.54
C ARG A 100 1.61 8.40 -6.63
N LEU A 101 2.93 8.26 -6.61
CA LEU A 101 3.86 9.38 -6.76
C LEU A 101 3.74 10.07 -8.12
N ALA A 102 3.52 9.31 -9.19
CA ALA A 102 3.37 9.85 -10.54
C ALA A 102 2.06 10.63 -10.74
N CYS A 103 0.99 10.21 -10.04
CA CYS A 103 -0.33 10.86 -10.15
C CYS A 103 -0.42 12.19 -9.41
N ILE A 104 0.39 12.40 -8.38
CA ILE A 104 0.31 13.58 -7.52
C ILE A 104 1.19 14.72 -8.06
N ARG A 105 0.73 15.96 -7.94
CA ARG A 105 1.49 17.15 -8.36
C ARG A 105 2.73 17.40 -7.50
N HIS A 106 2.67 17.07 -6.20
CA HIS A 106 3.76 17.26 -5.23
C HIS A 106 4.23 15.92 -4.61
N PRO A 107 4.98 15.08 -5.37
CA PRO A 107 5.35 13.73 -4.94
C PRO A 107 6.19 13.70 -3.65
N LEU A 108 7.12 14.66 -3.48
CA LEU A 108 7.95 14.74 -2.27
C LEU A 108 7.14 15.05 -1.00
N ARG A 109 6.05 15.81 -1.13
CA ARG A 109 5.15 16.08 0.00
C ARG A 109 4.37 14.84 0.39
N TYR A 110 3.95 14.04 -0.60
CA TYR A 110 3.29 12.76 -0.35
C TYR A 110 4.26 11.75 0.26
N ALA A 111 5.47 11.59 -0.29
CA ALA A 111 6.47 10.67 0.23
C ALA A 111 6.85 10.92 1.70
N LYS A 112 6.75 12.18 2.16
CA LYS A 112 6.95 12.58 3.57
C LYS A 112 5.67 12.52 4.41
N SER A 113 4.53 12.19 3.83
CA SER A 113 3.28 12.01 4.56
C SER A 113 3.24 10.65 5.25
N PHE A 114 2.30 10.49 6.18
CA PHE A 114 2.09 9.21 6.87
C PHE A 114 1.86 8.08 5.86
N TYR A 115 0.99 8.26 4.88
CA TYR A 115 0.68 7.27 3.86
C TYR A 115 1.88 6.91 2.97
N GLY A 116 2.62 7.93 2.49
CA GLY A 116 3.83 7.71 1.69
C GLY A 116 4.95 6.99 2.47
N ILE A 117 5.07 7.24 3.78
CA ILE A 117 6.02 6.53 4.65
C ILE A 117 5.58 5.07 4.83
N VAL A 118 4.29 4.81 5.02
CA VAL A 118 3.75 3.45 5.14
C VAL A 118 3.99 2.66 3.87
N ASP A 119 3.74 3.24 2.70
CA ASP A 119 4.02 2.63 1.40
C ASP A 119 5.50 2.29 1.23
N MET A 120 6.39 3.21 1.61
CA MET A 120 7.83 2.99 1.57
C MET A 120 8.26 1.88 2.54
N LEU A 121 7.75 1.87 3.77
CA LEU A 121 8.06 0.84 4.76
C LEU A 121 7.60 -0.56 4.33
N ALA A 122 6.55 -0.65 3.51
CA ALA A 122 6.07 -1.94 3.00
C ALA A 122 7.07 -2.63 2.04
N VAL A 123 7.89 -1.86 1.34
CA VAL A 123 8.86 -2.37 0.35
C VAL A 123 10.31 -2.32 0.85
N LEU A 124 10.61 -1.41 1.77
CA LEU A 124 11.96 -1.13 2.25
C LEU A 124 12.71 -2.36 2.79
N PRO A 125 12.13 -3.25 3.62
CA PRO A 125 12.85 -4.39 4.19
C PRO A 125 13.44 -5.33 3.14
N THR A 126 12.70 -5.61 2.06
CA THR A 126 13.13 -6.49 0.99
C THR A 126 14.28 -5.87 0.19
N TYR A 127 14.20 -4.58 -0.10
CA TYR A 127 15.29 -3.86 -0.76
C TYR A 127 16.53 -3.73 0.12
N LEU A 128 16.38 -3.45 1.42
CA LEU A 128 17.51 -3.43 2.36
C LEU A 128 18.21 -4.79 2.43
N ALA A 129 17.47 -5.87 2.51
CA ALA A 129 18.04 -7.22 2.53
C ALA A 129 18.84 -7.53 1.27
N PHE A 130 18.42 -7.03 0.11
CA PHE A 130 19.05 -7.31 -1.16
C PHE A 130 20.25 -6.41 -1.46
N PHE A 131 20.11 -5.09 -1.26
CA PHE A 131 21.13 -4.11 -1.67
C PHE A 131 22.20 -3.85 -0.61
N VAL A 132 21.93 -4.15 0.66
CA VAL A 132 22.85 -3.86 1.76
C VAL A 132 23.15 -5.14 2.56
N PRO A 133 23.92 -6.09 1.99
CA PRO A 133 24.28 -7.34 2.66
C PRO A 133 24.87 -7.18 4.05
N PRO A 134 25.74 -6.14 4.36
CA PRO A 134 26.24 -5.93 5.71
C PRO A 134 25.14 -5.63 6.74
N VAL A 135 24.08 -4.91 6.34
CA VAL A 135 22.93 -4.63 7.22
C VAL A 135 22.11 -5.91 7.44
N ALA A 136 21.96 -6.74 6.41
CA ALA A 136 21.31 -8.04 6.52
C ALA A 136 22.08 -8.99 7.44
N ALA A 137 23.41 -8.89 7.47
CA ALA A 137 24.26 -9.68 8.38
C ALA A 137 24.26 -9.16 9.81
N LEU A 138 24.14 -7.84 10.02
CA LEU A 138 24.08 -7.20 11.34
C LEU A 138 22.67 -7.28 11.95
N MET A 139 21.65 -7.13 11.14
CA MET A 139 20.28 -7.39 11.53
C MET A 139 19.99 -8.87 11.32
N ASN A 140 19.59 -9.57 12.37
CA ASN A 140 19.11 -10.93 12.22
C ASN A 140 18.14 -10.99 11.03
N VAL A 141 18.41 -11.86 10.05
CA VAL A 141 17.54 -12.05 8.86
C VAL A 141 16.07 -12.22 9.26
N ARG A 142 15.86 -12.82 10.43
CA ARG A 142 14.56 -12.98 11.07
C ARG A 142 13.89 -11.64 11.41
N LEU A 143 14.67 -10.61 11.80
CA LEU A 143 14.13 -9.28 12.09
C LEU A 143 13.69 -8.55 10.80
N LEU A 144 14.46 -8.64 9.72
CA LEU A 144 14.07 -8.08 8.42
C LEU A 144 12.78 -8.74 7.89
N ARG A 145 12.65 -10.05 8.12
CA ARG A 145 11.43 -10.78 7.79
C ARG A 145 10.23 -10.29 8.60
N LEU A 146 10.39 -10.04 9.89
CA LEU A 146 9.35 -9.47 10.76
C LEU A 146 8.97 -8.03 10.36
N LEU A 147 9.92 -7.23 9.87
CA LEU A 147 9.61 -5.87 9.40
C LEU A 147 8.64 -5.86 8.20
N ARG A 148 8.55 -6.96 7.45
CA ARG A 148 7.59 -7.10 6.34
C ARG A 148 6.13 -7.05 6.82
N ILE A 149 5.86 -7.33 8.12
CA ILE A 149 4.52 -7.22 8.70
C ILE A 149 4.01 -5.76 8.70
N PHE A 150 4.90 -4.76 8.58
CA PHE A 150 4.47 -3.37 8.42
C PHE A 150 3.62 -3.12 7.15
N ARG A 151 3.60 -4.07 6.21
CA ARG A 151 2.65 -4.04 5.08
C ARG A 151 1.19 -3.99 5.54
N ILE A 152 0.87 -4.54 6.74
CA ILE A 152 -0.48 -4.46 7.31
C ILE A 152 -0.88 -3.01 7.61
N LEU A 153 0.08 -2.11 7.83
CA LEU A 153 -0.21 -0.69 8.04
C LEU A 153 -0.81 -0.04 6.79
N LYS A 154 -0.56 -0.59 5.60
CA LYS A 154 -1.23 -0.14 4.36
C LYS A 154 -2.74 -0.33 4.45
N LEU A 155 -3.20 -1.34 5.20
CA LEU A 155 -4.64 -1.56 5.40
C LEU A 155 -5.31 -0.41 6.16
N SER A 156 -4.56 0.29 7.03
CA SER A 156 -5.09 1.44 7.79
C SER A 156 -5.51 2.59 6.87
N GLU A 157 -4.92 2.71 5.70
CA GLU A 157 -5.29 3.70 4.68
C GLU A 157 -6.71 3.45 4.17
N TYR A 158 -7.06 2.18 3.95
CA TYR A 158 -8.37 1.76 3.41
C TYR A 158 -9.46 1.62 4.46
N VAL A 159 -9.10 1.48 5.74
CA VAL A 159 -10.06 1.36 6.84
C VAL A 159 -10.47 2.75 7.36
N SER A 160 -9.64 3.79 7.14
CA SER A 160 -9.91 5.15 7.59
C SER A 160 -10.81 5.97 6.65
N GLU A 161 -11.16 5.45 5.48
CA GLU A 161 -12.15 6.01 4.54
C GLU A 161 -13.54 5.41 4.80
#